data_a03f7d6a40d06c8564a405c6b552fe4f
#
_entry.id   a03f7d6a40d06c8564a405c6b552fe4f
#
_cell.length_a   1.000
_cell.length_b   1.000
_cell.length_c   1.000
_cell.angle_alpha   90.00
_cell.angle_beta   90.00
_cell.angle_gamma   90.00
#
_symmetry.space_group_name_H-M   'P 1'
#
loop_
_entity.id
_entity.type
_entity.pdbx_description
1 polymer ?
#
loop_
_entity_poly.entity_id
_entity_poly.type
_entity_poly.pdbx_seq_one_letter_code
_entity_poly.pdbx_strand_id
1 'polypeptide(L)'
;LQTEKAYKDLASQTADIFNFAVSSSDMPEVMRTALQNDVYLFSGLKTHAQLFEASRLLLDESGGLKPYSAFANDFNKVNKNYNQTYLNTEYEYAVNAAQMAAKWTEFSDGDRYNLQYRTAGDNRVRDSHTRLNGTTLPKSDPFWDLYYAPNGWNCRCNVVEVLKDKYPLSDSKKVIAEGEKATTQIGKSGKNQLEIFRFNPGKQKLIFPPGHPYGKVVGASKVAKFLNINK
;
A
#
# COMPACT_ATOMS: atom_id res chain seq x y z
N LEU A 1 1.88 -14.52 -27.38
CA LEU A 1 2.08 -13.12 -27.82
C LEU A 1 0.82 -12.26 -27.67
N GLN A 2 -0.35 -12.67 -28.25
CA GLN A 2 -1.59 -11.87 -28.10
C GLN A 2 -2.10 -11.86 -26.66
N THR A 3 -2.07 -13.00 -25.98
CA THR A 3 -2.45 -13.13 -24.57
C THR A 3 -1.55 -12.32 -23.66
N GLU A 4 -0.26 -12.26 -23.94
CA GLU A 4 0.71 -11.46 -23.19
C GLU A 4 0.46 -9.96 -23.34
N LYS A 5 0.14 -9.52 -24.57
CA LYS A 5 -0.22 -8.12 -24.83
C LYS A 5 -1.49 -7.75 -24.07
N ALA A 6 -2.55 -8.53 -24.19
CA ALA A 6 -3.82 -8.28 -23.51
C ALA A 6 -3.64 -8.21 -21.97
N TYR A 7 -2.79 -9.06 -21.40
CA TYR A 7 -2.48 -9.03 -19.98
C TYR A 7 -1.75 -7.74 -19.57
N LYS A 8 -0.74 -7.31 -20.36
CA LYS A 8 -0.04 -6.05 -20.11
C LYS A 8 -0.96 -4.84 -20.24
N ASP A 9 -1.84 -4.86 -21.23
CA ASP A 9 -2.84 -3.81 -21.46
C ASP A 9 -3.79 -3.68 -20.23
N LEU A 10 -4.26 -4.78 -19.67
CA LEU A 10 -5.08 -4.77 -18.43
C LEU A 10 -4.30 -4.27 -17.22
N ALA A 11 -3.06 -4.70 -17.06
CA ALA A 11 -2.19 -4.22 -15.99
C ALA A 11 -1.94 -2.71 -16.11
N SER A 12 -1.71 -2.21 -17.32
CA SER A 12 -1.52 -0.78 -17.60
C SER A 12 -2.78 0.03 -17.30
N GLN A 13 -3.96 -0.40 -17.75
CA GLN A 13 -5.23 0.28 -17.44
C GLN A 13 -5.48 0.40 -15.94
N THR A 14 -5.17 -0.66 -15.17
CA THR A 14 -5.26 -0.61 -13.71
C THR A 14 -4.20 0.34 -13.12
N ALA A 15 -2.99 0.32 -13.66
CA ALA A 15 -1.90 1.20 -13.23
C ALA A 15 -2.20 2.67 -13.47
N ASP A 16 -2.85 3.01 -14.59
CA ASP A 16 -3.21 4.40 -14.94
C ASP A 16 -4.10 5.04 -13.87
N ILE A 17 -4.99 4.25 -13.25
CA ILE A 17 -5.84 4.72 -12.15
C ILE A 17 -4.98 5.16 -10.95
N PHE A 18 -4.00 4.35 -10.56
CA PHE A 18 -3.12 4.64 -9.42
C PHE A 18 -2.03 5.67 -9.76
N ASN A 19 -1.57 5.70 -11.01
CA ASN A 19 -0.58 6.66 -11.48
C ASN A 19 -1.07 8.11 -11.42
N PHE A 20 -2.39 8.33 -11.42
CA PHE A 20 -2.93 9.65 -11.15
C PHE A 20 -2.46 10.21 -9.80
N ALA A 21 -2.43 9.37 -8.76
CA ALA A 21 -1.94 9.77 -7.44
C ALA A 21 -0.46 10.15 -7.45
N VAL A 22 0.39 9.38 -8.17
CA VAL A 22 1.82 9.66 -8.30
C VAL A 22 2.06 10.93 -9.10
N SER A 23 1.33 11.11 -10.21
CA SER A 23 1.47 12.26 -11.10
C SER A 23 0.98 13.57 -10.47
N SER A 24 0.03 13.49 -9.53
CA SER A 24 -0.52 14.64 -8.82
C SER A 24 0.37 15.16 -7.69
N SER A 25 1.42 14.42 -7.33
CA SER A 25 2.34 14.78 -6.24
C SER A 25 3.62 15.38 -6.80
N ASP A 26 4.08 16.49 -6.24
CA ASP A 26 5.37 17.08 -6.59
C ASP A 26 6.50 16.28 -5.97
N MET A 27 7.41 15.76 -6.80
CA MET A 27 8.53 14.95 -6.35
C MET A 27 9.62 14.83 -7.43
N PRO A 28 10.87 14.50 -7.04
CA PRO A 28 11.94 14.24 -8.00
C PRO A 28 11.59 13.11 -8.99
N GLU A 29 12.02 13.24 -10.23
CA GLU A 29 11.69 12.27 -11.31
C GLU A 29 12.15 10.84 -10.99
N VAL A 30 13.28 10.67 -10.31
CA VAL A 30 13.77 9.35 -9.86
C VAL A 30 12.79 8.69 -8.88
N MET A 31 12.17 9.48 -8.00
CA MET A 31 11.13 8.98 -7.10
C MET A 31 9.89 8.61 -7.90
N ARG A 32 9.41 9.51 -8.76
CA ARG A 32 8.24 9.32 -9.61
C ARG A 32 8.32 8.02 -10.41
N THR A 33 9.43 7.82 -11.12
CA THR A 33 9.66 6.61 -11.92
C THR A 33 9.64 5.34 -11.06
N ALA A 34 10.25 5.37 -9.88
CA ALA A 34 10.26 4.22 -8.99
C ALA A 34 8.85 3.88 -8.49
N LEU A 35 8.06 4.89 -8.11
CA LEU A 35 6.68 4.69 -7.66
C LEU A 35 5.76 4.21 -8.79
N GLN A 36 5.93 4.70 -10.01
CA GLN A 36 5.19 4.22 -11.18
C GLN A 36 5.49 2.76 -11.51
N ASN A 37 6.75 2.35 -11.37
CA ASN A 37 7.14 0.93 -11.53
C ASN A 37 6.48 0.04 -10.47
N ASP A 38 6.43 0.49 -9.21
CA ASP A 38 5.75 -0.25 -8.15
C ASP A 38 4.23 -0.35 -8.40
N VAL A 39 3.61 0.75 -8.83
CA VAL A 39 2.19 0.80 -9.22
C VAL A 39 1.91 -0.19 -10.35
N TYR A 40 2.76 -0.24 -11.38
CA TYR A 40 2.59 -1.17 -12.51
C TYR A 40 2.72 -2.64 -12.07
N LEU A 41 3.72 -2.94 -11.24
CA LEU A 41 3.88 -4.28 -10.65
C LEU A 41 2.65 -4.69 -9.83
N PHE A 42 2.21 -3.82 -8.93
CA PHE A 42 1.03 -4.07 -8.10
C PHE A 42 -0.21 -4.33 -8.96
N SER A 43 -0.43 -3.51 -9.98
CA SER A 43 -1.57 -3.63 -10.90
C SER A 43 -1.56 -4.95 -11.67
N GLY A 44 -0.40 -5.40 -12.13
CA GLY A 44 -0.26 -6.71 -12.75
C GLY A 44 -0.51 -7.86 -11.77
N LEU A 45 -0.02 -7.77 -10.54
CA LEU A 45 -0.28 -8.78 -9.52
C LEU A 45 -1.76 -8.82 -9.09
N LYS A 46 -2.43 -7.66 -9.04
CA LYS A 46 -3.88 -7.55 -8.80
C LYS A 46 -4.67 -8.23 -9.93
N THR A 47 -4.33 -7.93 -11.18
CA THR A 47 -4.94 -8.56 -12.37
C THR A 47 -4.77 -10.08 -12.32
N HIS A 48 -3.55 -10.56 -11.98
CA HIS A 48 -3.28 -11.98 -11.82
C HIS A 48 -4.15 -12.63 -10.74
N ALA A 49 -4.25 -12.00 -9.57
CA ALA A 49 -5.04 -12.50 -8.46
C ALA A 49 -6.52 -12.62 -8.83
N GLN A 50 -7.08 -11.61 -9.49
CA GLN A 50 -8.47 -11.61 -9.96
C GLN A 50 -8.73 -12.73 -10.98
N LEU A 51 -7.85 -12.87 -11.98
CA LEU A 51 -7.98 -13.93 -13.00
C LEU A 51 -7.80 -15.34 -12.39
N PHE A 52 -6.87 -15.48 -11.46
CA PHE A 52 -6.66 -16.74 -10.75
C PHE A 52 -7.90 -17.14 -9.93
N GLU A 53 -8.47 -16.21 -9.17
CA GLU A 53 -9.70 -16.44 -8.41
C GLU A 53 -10.87 -16.77 -9.35
N ALA A 54 -11.06 -15.99 -10.41
CA ALA A 54 -12.09 -16.21 -11.42
C ALA A 54 -11.99 -17.59 -12.08
N SER A 55 -10.77 -18.05 -12.41
CA SER A 55 -10.55 -19.35 -13.04
C SER A 55 -11.00 -20.53 -12.16
N ARG A 56 -10.90 -20.39 -10.85
CA ARG A 56 -11.33 -21.42 -9.88
C ARG A 56 -12.85 -21.50 -9.73
N LEU A 57 -13.57 -20.47 -10.14
CA LEU A 57 -15.04 -20.45 -10.12
C LEU A 57 -15.68 -21.25 -11.28
N LEU A 58 -14.89 -21.67 -12.26
CA LEU A 58 -15.38 -22.45 -13.39
C LEU A 58 -15.86 -23.85 -13.00
N LEU A 59 -15.30 -24.40 -11.92
CA LEU A 59 -15.60 -25.76 -11.48
C LEU A 59 -16.51 -25.73 -10.25
N ASP A 60 -17.41 -26.73 -10.18
CA ASP A 60 -18.20 -27.03 -9.00
C ASP A 60 -17.41 -27.88 -7.97
N GLU A 61 -18.06 -28.26 -6.87
CA GLU A 61 -17.44 -29.05 -5.79
C GLU A 61 -17.05 -30.48 -6.22
N SER A 62 -17.69 -31.00 -7.29
CA SER A 62 -17.38 -32.30 -7.86
C SER A 62 -16.28 -32.25 -8.93
N GLY A 63 -15.79 -31.07 -9.30
CA GLY A 63 -14.81 -30.84 -10.37
C GLY A 63 -15.43 -30.76 -11.76
N GLY A 64 -16.76 -30.72 -11.87
CA GLY A 64 -17.47 -30.50 -13.12
C GLY A 64 -17.55 -29.02 -13.50
N LEU A 65 -17.74 -28.72 -14.79
CA LEU A 65 -17.96 -27.36 -15.24
C LEU A 65 -19.31 -26.82 -14.77
N LYS A 66 -19.30 -25.66 -14.12
CA LYS A 66 -20.54 -24.98 -13.73
C LYS A 66 -21.35 -24.52 -14.95
N PRO A 67 -22.70 -24.52 -14.88
CA PRO A 67 -23.53 -23.82 -15.85
C PRO A 67 -23.10 -22.32 -15.92
N TYR A 68 -23.15 -21.75 -17.12
CA TYR A 68 -22.71 -20.38 -17.34
C TYR A 68 -23.35 -19.35 -16.39
N SER A 69 -24.65 -19.50 -16.14
CA SER A 69 -25.39 -18.59 -15.23
C SER A 69 -24.84 -18.60 -13.79
N ALA A 70 -24.51 -19.78 -13.27
CA ALA A 70 -23.90 -19.91 -11.93
C ALA A 70 -22.50 -19.33 -11.90
N PHE A 71 -21.67 -19.65 -12.90
CA PHE A 71 -20.34 -19.05 -13.05
C PHE A 71 -20.41 -17.52 -13.15
N ALA A 72 -21.29 -16.98 -13.99
CA ALA A 72 -21.43 -15.54 -14.18
C ALA A 72 -21.83 -14.81 -12.88
N ASN A 73 -22.72 -15.40 -12.08
CA ASN A 73 -23.11 -14.85 -10.78
C ASN A 73 -21.92 -14.78 -9.82
N ASP A 74 -21.11 -15.82 -9.73
CA ASP A 74 -19.94 -15.86 -8.86
C ASP A 74 -18.84 -14.93 -9.38
N PHE A 75 -18.59 -14.92 -10.70
CA PHE A 75 -17.64 -14.01 -11.34
C PHE A 75 -17.99 -12.55 -11.11
N ASN A 76 -19.27 -12.16 -11.20
CA ASN A 76 -19.71 -10.79 -10.96
C ASN A 76 -19.43 -10.34 -9.52
N LYS A 77 -19.49 -11.24 -8.53
CA LYS A 77 -19.10 -10.91 -7.14
C LYS A 77 -17.60 -10.61 -7.04
N VAL A 78 -16.76 -11.48 -7.65
CA VAL A 78 -15.30 -11.26 -7.70
C VAL A 78 -14.99 -9.96 -8.43
N ASN A 79 -15.59 -9.75 -9.60
CA ASN A 79 -15.38 -8.53 -10.39
C ASN A 79 -15.77 -7.26 -9.61
N LYS A 80 -16.90 -7.28 -8.91
CA LYS A 80 -17.32 -6.16 -8.04
C LYS A 80 -16.31 -5.89 -6.92
N ASN A 81 -15.82 -6.94 -6.27
CA ASN A 81 -14.85 -6.79 -5.18
C ASN A 81 -13.55 -6.14 -5.69
N TYR A 82 -12.96 -6.69 -6.75
CA TYR A 82 -11.67 -6.22 -7.27
C TYR A 82 -11.74 -4.83 -7.92
N ASN A 83 -12.82 -4.53 -8.66
CA ASN A 83 -12.91 -3.33 -9.50
C ASN A 83 -13.77 -2.23 -8.90
N GLN A 84 -14.36 -2.44 -7.73
CA GLN A 84 -15.07 -1.40 -6.98
C GLN A 84 -14.54 -1.30 -5.55
N THR A 85 -14.78 -2.31 -4.70
CA THR A 85 -14.49 -2.23 -3.27
C THR A 85 -12.98 -2.13 -2.99
N TYR A 86 -12.18 -3.05 -3.55
CA TYR A 86 -10.73 -3.04 -3.34
C TYR A 86 -10.09 -1.88 -4.08
N LEU A 87 -10.50 -1.62 -5.33
CA LEU A 87 -9.93 -0.54 -6.13
C LEU A 87 -10.09 0.83 -5.44
N ASN A 88 -11.26 1.12 -4.88
CA ASN A 88 -11.48 2.38 -4.15
C ASN A 88 -10.53 2.50 -2.94
N THR A 89 -10.43 1.44 -2.14
CA THR A 89 -9.56 1.43 -0.96
C THR A 89 -8.07 1.55 -1.33
N GLU A 90 -7.66 0.87 -2.38
CA GLU A 90 -6.29 0.90 -2.90
C GLU A 90 -5.95 2.27 -3.51
N TYR A 91 -6.92 2.90 -4.19
CA TYR A 91 -6.75 4.25 -4.73
C TYR A 91 -6.52 5.29 -3.62
N GLU A 92 -7.38 5.31 -2.60
CA GLU A 92 -7.23 6.21 -1.45
C GLU A 92 -5.88 5.99 -0.74
N TYR A 93 -5.46 4.74 -0.64
CA TYR A 93 -4.16 4.41 -0.08
C TYR A 93 -3.01 4.92 -0.96
N ALA A 94 -3.10 4.73 -2.28
CA ALA A 94 -2.09 5.19 -3.23
C ALA A 94 -1.93 6.72 -3.20
N VAL A 95 -3.03 7.46 -3.09
CA VAL A 95 -2.99 8.93 -2.96
C VAL A 95 -2.20 9.34 -1.71
N ASN A 96 -2.52 8.74 -0.56
CA ASN A 96 -1.83 9.09 0.68
C ASN A 96 -0.36 8.65 0.66
N ALA A 97 -0.06 7.44 0.19
CA ALA A 97 1.31 6.94 0.10
C ALA A 97 2.18 7.78 -0.86
N ALA A 98 1.64 8.22 -2.01
CA ALA A 98 2.33 9.08 -2.95
C ALA A 98 2.66 10.46 -2.34
N GLN A 99 1.69 11.08 -1.66
CA GLN A 99 1.92 12.34 -0.93
C GLN A 99 2.98 12.20 0.16
N MET A 100 2.94 11.09 0.90
CA MET A 100 3.92 10.84 1.95
C MET A 100 5.31 10.51 1.39
N ALA A 101 5.39 9.83 0.23
CA ALA A 101 6.66 9.60 -0.47
C ALA A 101 7.26 10.93 -0.99
N ALA A 102 6.44 11.81 -1.55
CA ALA A 102 6.86 13.16 -1.96
C ALA A 102 7.43 13.95 -0.77
N LYS A 103 6.67 14.05 0.32
CA LYS A 103 7.12 14.75 1.54
C LYS A 103 8.42 14.21 2.11
N TRP A 104 8.66 12.90 2.01
CA TRP A 104 9.91 12.32 2.48
C TRP A 104 11.12 12.91 1.75
N THR A 105 10.98 13.25 0.47
CA THR A 105 12.06 13.87 -0.32
C THR A 105 12.28 15.33 0.01
N GLU A 106 11.24 16.01 0.51
CA GLU A 106 11.29 17.43 0.89
C GLU A 106 11.85 17.66 2.28
N PHE A 107 11.72 16.66 3.18
CA PHE A 107 12.18 16.79 4.56
C PHE A 107 13.67 17.01 4.64
N SER A 108 14.05 18.03 5.39
CA SER A 108 15.43 18.42 5.63
C SER A 108 16.24 17.33 6.34
N ASP A 109 17.47 17.12 5.89
CA ASP A 109 18.44 16.25 6.59
C ASP A 109 19.26 17.02 7.64
N GLY A 110 18.98 18.31 7.82
CA GLY A 110 19.70 19.18 8.77
C GLY A 110 19.15 19.10 10.19
N ASP A 111 19.94 19.65 11.13
CA ASP A 111 19.64 19.63 12.57
C ASP A 111 18.54 20.60 13.04
N ARG A 112 17.93 21.34 12.12
CA ARG A 112 16.96 22.38 12.47
C ARG A 112 15.57 21.83 12.78
N TYR A 113 15.22 20.67 12.21
CA TYR A 113 13.88 20.10 12.28
C TYR A 113 13.90 18.67 12.81
N ASN A 114 12.79 18.30 13.43
CA ASN A 114 12.38 16.93 13.71
C ASN A 114 11.15 16.61 12.87
N LEU A 115 10.85 15.33 12.71
CA LEU A 115 9.59 14.90 12.14
C LEU A 115 8.57 14.62 13.25
N GLN A 116 7.31 14.97 13.00
CA GLN A 116 6.23 14.71 13.94
C GLN A 116 5.09 13.95 13.24
N TYR A 117 4.69 12.83 13.84
CA TYR A 117 3.53 12.04 13.41
C TYR A 117 2.24 12.75 13.84
N ARG A 118 1.31 12.93 12.91
CA ARG A 118 0.00 13.54 13.16
C ARG A 118 -1.12 12.68 12.63
N THR A 119 -2.12 12.41 13.47
CA THR A 119 -3.38 11.83 13.04
C THR A 119 -4.28 12.89 12.41
N ALA A 120 -5.34 12.47 11.71
CA ALA A 120 -6.33 13.39 11.15
C ALA A 120 -7.15 14.14 12.22
N GLY A 121 -7.09 13.71 13.49
CA GLY A 121 -7.72 14.39 14.63
C GLY A 121 -9.24 14.27 14.72
N ASP A 122 -9.86 13.43 13.89
CA ASP A 122 -11.31 13.21 13.89
C ASP A 122 -11.69 11.82 14.44
N ASN A 123 -13.00 11.57 14.56
CA ASN A 123 -13.58 10.34 15.11
C ASN A 123 -13.41 9.09 14.23
N ARG A 124 -12.81 9.22 13.02
CA ARG A 124 -12.47 8.11 12.12
C ARG A 124 -11.02 7.65 12.26
N VAL A 125 -10.23 8.32 13.11
CA VAL A 125 -8.88 7.85 13.45
C VAL A 125 -9.00 6.58 14.30
N ARG A 126 -8.26 5.54 13.94
CA ARG A 126 -8.20 4.31 14.75
C ARG A 126 -7.59 4.62 16.12
N ASP A 127 -8.15 4.08 17.20
CA ASP A 127 -7.63 4.24 18.55
C ASP A 127 -6.15 3.83 18.65
N SER A 128 -5.76 2.79 17.90
CA SER A 128 -4.38 2.34 17.83
C SER A 128 -3.44 3.39 17.23
N HIS A 129 -3.90 4.18 16.23
CA HIS A 129 -3.11 5.24 15.61
C HIS A 129 -3.07 6.52 16.47
N THR A 130 -4.06 6.76 17.31
CA THR A 130 -4.09 7.91 18.22
C THR A 130 -2.86 7.92 19.13
N ARG A 131 -2.34 6.76 19.51
CA ARG A 131 -1.13 6.61 20.34
C ARG A 131 0.14 7.14 19.68
N LEU A 132 0.16 7.21 18.33
CA LEU A 132 1.30 7.72 17.57
C LEU A 132 1.25 9.25 17.40
N ASN A 133 0.09 9.87 17.69
CA ASN A 133 -0.09 11.30 17.51
C ASN A 133 0.88 12.10 18.39
N GLY A 134 1.60 13.04 17.79
CA GLY A 134 2.59 13.86 18.48
C GLY A 134 3.97 13.21 18.65
N THR A 135 4.16 11.94 18.19
CA THR A 135 5.51 11.34 18.18
C THR A 135 6.44 12.24 17.39
N THR A 136 7.49 12.73 18.08
CA THR A 136 8.46 13.71 17.54
C THR A 136 9.86 13.13 17.65
N LEU A 137 10.52 12.90 16.49
CA LEU A 137 11.83 12.25 16.41
C LEU A 137 12.65 12.83 15.26
N PRO A 138 13.99 12.76 15.31
CA PRO A 138 14.84 13.07 14.17
C PRO A 138 14.48 12.22 12.94
N LYS A 139 14.66 12.77 11.73
CA LYS A 139 14.42 12.04 10.46
C LYS A 139 15.20 10.72 10.37
N SER A 140 16.37 10.64 11.01
CA SER A 140 17.22 9.45 11.04
C SER A 140 16.77 8.35 11.99
N ASP A 141 15.74 8.61 12.82
CA ASP A 141 15.26 7.63 13.80
C ASP A 141 14.64 6.39 13.11
N PRO A 142 14.95 5.15 13.55
CA PRO A 142 14.44 3.92 12.97
C PRO A 142 12.90 3.76 13.07
N PHE A 143 12.23 4.52 13.93
CA PHE A 143 10.77 4.58 13.96
C PHE A 143 10.19 4.88 12.57
N TRP A 144 10.80 5.78 11.81
CA TRP A 144 10.33 6.19 10.50
C TRP A 144 10.52 5.13 9.41
N ASP A 145 11.33 4.11 9.64
CA ASP A 145 11.52 3.02 8.68
C ASP A 145 10.31 2.10 8.60
N LEU A 146 9.61 1.94 9.74
CA LEU A 146 8.52 0.98 9.90
C LEU A 146 7.15 1.64 10.11
N TYR A 147 7.11 2.81 10.75
CA TYR A 147 5.85 3.42 11.20
C TYR A 147 5.57 4.79 10.58
N TYR A 148 6.28 5.13 9.51
CA TYR A 148 5.94 6.28 8.68
C TYR A 148 4.58 6.07 8.01
N ALA A 149 3.72 7.09 8.00
CA ALA A 149 2.37 6.97 7.43
C ALA A 149 2.42 6.70 5.90
N PRO A 150 1.39 6.01 5.34
CA PRO A 150 0.18 5.47 5.95
C PRO A 150 0.36 4.05 6.54
N ASN A 151 -0.19 3.81 7.73
CA ASN A 151 -0.03 2.53 8.46
C ASN A 151 -1.27 1.62 8.33
N GLY A 152 -1.93 1.59 7.20
CA GLY A 152 -3.09 0.74 6.94
C GLY A 152 -4.02 1.29 5.89
N TRP A 153 -4.95 0.48 5.39
CA TRP A 153 -6.00 0.92 4.48
C TRP A 153 -6.83 2.05 5.11
N ASN A 154 -7.19 3.06 4.31
CA ASN A 154 -7.92 4.26 4.75
C ASN A 154 -7.22 5.06 5.87
N CYS A 155 -5.92 4.89 6.07
CA CYS A 155 -5.15 5.69 7.00
C CYS A 155 -4.99 7.11 6.43
N ARG A 156 -5.36 8.13 7.24
CA ARG A 156 -5.24 9.55 6.89
C ARG A 156 -4.24 10.28 7.80
N CYS A 157 -3.36 9.52 8.43
CA CYS A 157 -2.27 10.07 9.22
C CYS A 157 -1.23 10.73 8.30
N ASN A 158 -0.48 11.65 8.85
CA ASN A 158 0.49 12.47 8.15
C ASN A 158 1.76 12.62 8.99
N VAL A 159 2.86 13.00 8.36
CA VAL A 159 4.09 13.40 9.05
C VAL A 159 4.47 14.79 8.57
N VAL A 160 4.93 15.63 9.47
CA VAL A 160 5.33 17.01 9.18
C VAL A 160 6.66 17.33 9.84
N GLU A 161 7.41 18.26 9.26
CA GLU A 161 8.54 18.88 9.94
C GLU A 161 8.07 19.84 11.03
N VAL A 162 8.74 19.82 12.16
CA VAL A 162 8.57 20.75 13.27
C VAL A 162 9.94 21.27 13.72
N LEU A 163 10.00 22.53 14.18
CA LEU A 163 11.24 23.07 14.74
C LEU A 163 11.69 22.20 15.93
N LYS A 164 13.00 21.93 16.01
CA LYS A 164 13.60 20.99 16.96
C LYS A 164 13.21 21.26 18.40
N ASP A 165 13.16 22.50 18.81
CA ASP A 165 12.93 22.89 20.21
C ASP A 165 11.46 23.23 20.50
N LYS A 166 10.57 23.09 19.50
CA LYS A 166 9.15 23.44 19.66
C LYS A 166 8.34 22.34 20.37
N TYR A 167 8.75 21.10 20.22
CA TYR A 167 8.08 19.94 20.80
C TYR A 167 9.11 19.06 21.51
N PRO A 168 8.72 18.43 22.64
CA PRO A 168 9.61 17.49 23.32
C PRO A 168 9.88 16.28 22.44
N LEU A 169 11.12 15.80 22.45
CA LEU A 169 11.48 14.55 21.80
C LEU A 169 10.78 13.37 22.46
N SER A 170 10.28 12.47 21.65
CA SER A 170 9.74 11.19 22.11
C SER A 170 10.86 10.20 22.44
N ASP A 171 10.59 9.28 23.36
CA ASP A 171 11.45 8.13 23.59
C ASP A 171 11.28 7.14 22.41
N SER A 172 12.34 6.99 21.60
CA SER A 172 12.33 6.16 20.39
C SER A 172 11.91 4.71 20.69
N LYS A 173 12.43 4.07 21.74
CA LYS A 173 12.08 2.68 22.09
C LYS A 173 10.61 2.55 22.46
N LYS A 174 10.09 3.51 23.23
CA LYS A 174 8.69 3.51 23.64
C LYS A 174 7.75 3.68 22.43
N VAL A 175 8.02 4.63 21.55
CA VAL A 175 7.14 4.87 20.39
C VAL A 175 7.26 3.78 19.32
N ILE A 176 8.40 3.10 19.20
CA ILE A 176 8.52 1.90 18.36
C ILE A 176 7.60 0.79 18.91
N ALA A 177 7.55 0.56 20.21
CA ALA A 177 6.63 -0.40 20.81
C ALA A 177 5.15 -0.01 20.62
N GLU A 178 4.82 1.28 20.68
CA GLU A 178 3.47 1.76 20.35
C GLU A 178 3.16 1.63 18.85
N GLY A 179 4.14 1.86 17.96
CA GLY A 179 4.04 1.64 16.53
C GLY A 179 3.75 0.16 16.19
N GLU A 180 4.40 -0.76 16.88
CA GLU A 180 4.12 -2.18 16.74
C GLU A 180 2.68 -2.52 17.11
N LYS A 181 2.19 -2.02 18.25
CA LYS A 181 0.78 -2.20 18.66
C LYS A 181 -0.18 -1.57 17.67
N ALA A 182 0.13 -0.35 17.18
CA ALA A 182 -0.69 0.38 16.21
C ALA A 182 -0.82 -0.36 14.88
N THR A 183 0.17 -1.16 14.51
CA THR A 183 0.23 -1.97 13.28
C THR A 183 0.08 -3.46 13.55
N THR A 184 -0.65 -3.82 14.61
CA THR A 184 -0.99 -5.21 14.94
C THR A 184 -2.50 -5.38 14.98
N GLN A 185 -3.03 -6.17 14.04
CA GLN A 185 -4.42 -6.59 13.97
C GLN A 185 -4.45 -8.07 13.58
N ILE A 186 -4.67 -8.92 14.56
CA ILE A 186 -4.72 -10.37 14.32
C ILE A 186 -6.04 -10.74 13.69
N GLY A 187 -5.97 -11.28 12.45
CA GLY A 187 -7.13 -11.77 11.72
C GLY A 187 -7.55 -13.17 12.17
N LYS A 188 -8.65 -13.69 11.58
CA LYS A 188 -9.18 -15.03 11.87
C LYS A 188 -8.17 -16.16 11.61
N SER A 189 -7.20 -15.93 10.73
CA SER A 189 -6.13 -16.90 10.42
C SER A 189 -4.96 -16.87 11.41
N GLY A 190 -5.02 -16.07 12.48
CA GLY A 190 -3.93 -15.86 13.43
C GLY A 190 -2.77 -14.99 12.90
N LYS A 191 -2.88 -14.44 11.67
CA LYS A 191 -1.86 -13.58 11.07
C LYS A 191 -2.15 -12.11 11.32
N ASN A 192 -1.09 -11.33 11.53
CA ASN A 192 -1.21 -9.88 11.60
C ASN A 192 -1.53 -9.30 10.21
N GLN A 193 -2.68 -8.66 10.07
CA GLN A 193 -3.15 -8.08 8.80
C GLN A 193 -2.50 -6.71 8.50
N LEU A 194 -2.00 -6.01 9.53
CA LEU A 194 -1.41 -4.68 9.37
C LEU A 194 0.11 -4.70 9.26
N GLU A 195 0.76 -5.83 9.47
CA GLU A 195 2.22 -5.97 9.41
C GLU A 195 2.79 -5.51 8.06
N ILE A 196 2.07 -5.76 6.97
CA ILE A 196 2.49 -5.36 5.61
C ILE A 196 2.68 -3.85 5.46
N PHE A 197 2.05 -3.03 6.31
CA PHE A 197 2.16 -1.57 6.29
C PHE A 197 3.33 -1.01 7.11
N ARG A 198 4.20 -1.89 7.64
CA ARG A 198 5.43 -1.50 8.33
C ARG A 198 6.52 -1.20 7.31
N PHE A 199 6.39 -0.10 6.62
CA PHE A 199 7.41 0.39 5.68
C PHE A 199 7.27 1.90 5.48
N ASN A 200 8.31 2.52 4.91
CA ASN A 200 8.31 3.94 4.56
C ASN A 200 8.23 4.09 3.04
N PRO A 201 7.11 4.59 2.48
CA PRO A 201 6.94 4.72 1.04
C PRO A 201 8.00 5.61 0.37
N GLY A 202 8.44 6.68 1.02
CA GLY A 202 9.48 7.55 0.47
C GLY A 202 10.87 6.93 0.53
N LYS A 203 11.22 6.28 1.64
CA LYS A 203 12.54 5.65 1.81
C LYS A 203 12.70 4.41 0.93
N GLN A 204 11.66 3.59 0.84
CA GLN A 204 11.67 2.36 0.02
C GLN A 204 11.26 2.60 -1.44
N LYS A 205 10.72 3.79 -1.77
CA LYS A 205 10.22 4.14 -3.10
C LYS A 205 9.15 3.16 -3.59
N LEU A 206 8.20 2.85 -2.70
CA LEU A 206 7.06 1.97 -2.95
C LEU A 206 5.76 2.67 -2.58
N ILE A 207 4.74 2.51 -3.40
CA ILE A 207 3.37 2.93 -3.08
C ILE A 207 2.68 1.84 -2.26
N PHE A 208 2.71 0.60 -2.76
CA PHE A 208 1.98 -0.50 -2.16
C PHE A 208 2.85 -1.35 -1.22
N PRO A 209 2.23 -1.94 -0.18
CA PRO A 209 2.93 -2.78 0.77
C PRO A 209 3.67 -3.94 0.10
N PRO A 210 4.99 -4.12 0.33
CA PRO A 210 5.79 -5.15 -0.35
C PRO A 210 5.34 -6.58 -0.03
N GLY A 211 4.65 -6.79 1.09
CA GLY A 211 4.09 -8.08 1.49
C GLY A 211 2.64 -8.32 1.09
N HIS A 212 2.09 -7.55 0.14
CA HIS A 212 0.68 -7.60 -0.24
C HIS A 212 0.24 -9.02 -0.69
N PRO A 213 -0.98 -9.48 -0.33
CA PRO A 213 -1.49 -10.81 -0.69
C PRO A 213 -1.46 -11.14 -2.18
N TYR A 214 -1.60 -10.17 -3.08
CA TYR A 214 -1.53 -10.40 -4.53
C TYR A 214 -0.17 -11.00 -4.94
N GLY A 215 0.92 -10.61 -4.30
CA GLY A 215 2.23 -11.21 -4.54
C GLY A 215 2.42 -12.64 -4.02
N LYS A 216 1.47 -13.15 -3.24
CA LYS A 216 1.47 -14.51 -2.66
C LYS A 216 0.60 -15.50 -3.42
N VAL A 217 -0.15 -15.05 -4.43
CA VAL A 217 -0.96 -15.92 -5.29
C VAL A 217 -0.05 -16.84 -6.11
N VAL A 218 -0.48 -18.08 -6.30
CA VAL A 218 0.28 -19.06 -7.11
C VAL A 218 0.54 -18.49 -8.50
N GLY A 219 1.81 -18.46 -8.92
CA GLY A 219 2.22 -17.87 -10.20
C GLY A 219 2.61 -16.39 -10.15
N ALA A 220 2.35 -15.67 -9.05
CA ALA A 220 2.66 -14.25 -8.93
C ALA A 220 4.14 -13.90 -9.23
N SER A 221 5.09 -14.75 -8.80
CA SER A 221 6.52 -14.55 -9.09
C SER A 221 6.85 -14.65 -10.58
N LYS A 222 6.14 -15.49 -11.34
CA LYS A 222 6.29 -15.58 -12.80
C LYS A 222 5.73 -14.33 -13.47
N VAL A 223 4.61 -13.84 -12.98
CA VAL A 223 3.99 -12.61 -13.46
C VAL A 223 4.91 -11.41 -13.22
N ALA A 224 5.47 -11.27 -12.02
CA ALA A 224 6.41 -10.19 -11.72
C ALA A 224 7.63 -10.19 -12.66
N LYS A 225 8.20 -11.37 -12.95
CA LYS A 225 9.29 -11.51 -13.93
C LYS A 225 8.83 -11.16 -15.36
N PHE A 226 7.62 -11.58 -15.73
CA PHE A 226 7.05 -11.30 -17.05
C PHE A 226 6.79 -9.82 -17.30
N LEU A 227 6.39 -9.07 -16.29
CA LEU A 227 6.18 -7.62 -16.37
C LEU A 227 7.51 -6.85 -16.52
N ASN A 228 8.63 -7.53 -16.39
CA ASN A 228 9.98 -7.03 -16.66
C ASN A 228 10.33 -5.77 -15.86
N ILE A 229 9.89 -5.74 -14.59
CA ILE A 229 10.27 -4.68 -13.65
C ILE A 229 11.55 -5.14 -12.99
N ASN A 230 12.67 -4.63 -13.48
CA ASN A 230 13.95 -4.79 -12.82
C ASN A 230 13.89 -4.05 -11.46
N LYS A 231 13.96 -4.80 -10.37
CA LYS A 231 14.21 -4.25 -9.04
C LYS A 231 15.67 -3.90 -8.89
#